data_1e58ddb16963ab98e4a83805d8a19c86
#
_entry.id   1e58ddb16963ab98e4a83805d8a19c86
#
_cell.length_a   1.000
_cell.length_b   1.000
_cell.length_c   1.000
_cell.angle_alpha   90.00
_cell.angle_beta   90.00
_cell.angle_gamma   90.00
#
_symmetry.space_group_name_H-M   'P 1'
#
loop_
_entity.id
_entity.type
_entity.pdbx_description
1 polymer ?
#
loop_
_entity_poly.entity_id
_entity_poly.type
_entity_poly.pdbx_seq_one_letter_code
_entity_poly.pdbx_strand_id
1 'polypeptide(L)' 'MTEEELAEELRKKYMLNPPEGMTSDDIRYMSVGDLLDMDYFLNDEDEDDVG' A
#
# COMPACT_ATOMS: atom_id res chain seq x y z
N MET A 1 14.12 3.69 -7.79
CA MET A 1 13.25 4.06 -6.68
C MET A 1 13.55 3.20 -5.49
N THR A 2 13.69 3.82 -4.32
CA THR A 2 13.98 3.05 -3.12
C THR A 2 12.68 2.61 -2.48
N GLU A 3 12.79 1.71 -1.53
CA GLU A 3 11.61 1.22 -0.85
C GLU A 3 10.96 2.35 -0.09
N GLU A 4 11.74 3.26 0.45
CA GLU A 4 11.17 4.36 1.20
C GLU A 4 10.37 5.27 0.27
N GLU A 5 10.86 5.52 -0.90
CA GLU A 5 10.14 6.36 -1.83
C GLU A 5 8.85 5.68 -2.27
N LEU A 6 8.94 4.39 -2.53
CA LEU A 6 7.76 3.65 -2.92
C LEU A 6 6.72 3.68 -1.81
N ALA A 7 7.17 3.49 -0.57
CA ALA A 7 6.25 3.49 0.56
C ALA A 7 5.59 4.84 0.73
N GLU A 8 6.30 5.93 0.45
CA GLU A 8 5.71 7.23 0.57
C GLU A 8 4.63 7.42 -0.48
N GLU A 9 4.84 6.94 -1.67
CA GLU A 9 3.84 7.04 -2.69
C GLU A 9 2.62 6.20 -2.31
N LEU A 10 2.86 5.02 -1.76
CA LEU A 10 1.76 4.17 -1.32
C LEU A 10 0.99 4.83 -0.20
N ARG A 11 1.70 5.48 0.71
CA ARG A 11 1.04 6.15 1.82
C ARG A 11 0.11 7.23 1.29
N LYS A 12 0.56 8.03 0.33
CA LYS A 12 -0.27 9.06 -0.20
C LYS A 12 -1.49 8.46 -0.92
N LYS A 13 -1.23 7.43 -1.68
CA LYS A 13 -2.28 6.78 -2.43
C LYS A 13 -3.36 6.24 -1.53
N TYR A 14 -2.97 5.51 -0.51
CA TYR A 14 -3.93 4.85 0.37
C TYR A 14 -4.55 5.82 1.38
N MET A 15 -3.88 6.93 1.69
CA MET A 15 -4.50 7.91 2.55
C MET A 15 -5.65 8.60 1.83
N LEU A 16 -5.55 8.75 0.51
CA LEU A 16 -6.63 9.34 -0.23
C LEU A 16 -7.79 8.35 -0.39
N ASN A 17 -7.47 7.06 -0.43
CA ASN A 17 -8.49 6.07 -0.66
C ASN A 17 -8.12 4.82 0.14
N PRO A 18 -8.37 4.80 1.44
CA PRO A 18 -7.95 3.68 2.27
C PRO A 18 -8.65 2.38 1.88
N PRO A 19 -7.98 1.27 2.01
CA PRO A 19 -8.61 -0.02 1.73
C PRO A 19 -9.78 -0.26 2.67
N GLU A 20 -10.63 -1.17 2.28
CA GLU A 20 -11.77 -1.49 3.06
C GLU A 20 -11.37 -1.94 4.45
N GLY A 21 -12.00 -1.43 5.45
CA GLY A 21 -11.66 -1.78 6.83
C GLY A 21 -10.56 -0.96 7.43
N MET A 22 -9.98 -0.01 6.67
CA MET A 22 -8.90 0.81 7.17
C MET A 22 -9.27 2.28 7.02
N THR A 23 -8.58 3.15 7.76
CA THR A 23 -8.82 4.57 7.67
C THR A 23 -7.53 5.24 7.25
N SER A 24 -7.59 6.51 6.92
CA SER A 24 -6.37 7.23 6.53
C SER A 24 -5.41 7.31 7.70
N ASP A 25 -5.90 7.31 8.94
CA ASP A 25 -5.00 7.32 10.07
C ASP A 25 -4.24 6.01 10.16
N ASP A 26 -4.86 4.91 9.84
CA ASP A 26 -4.19 3.62 9.86
C ASP A 26 -3.03 3.67 8.87
N ILE A 27 -3.25 4.23 7.71
CA ILE A 27 -2.21 4.32 6.70
C ILE A 27 -1.11 5.26 7.17
N ARG A 28 -1.52 6.35 7.84
CA ARG A 28 -0.55 7.32 8.25
C ARG A 28 0.46 6.77 9.22
N TYR A 29 0.05 5.87 10.10
CA TYR A 29 0.94 5.31 11.09
C TYR A 29 1.61 4.00 10.68
N MET A 30 1.41 3.57 9.46
CA MET A 30 2.03 2.34 9.02
C MET A 30 3.49 2.57 8.71
N SER A 31 4.31 1.56 8.95
CA SER A 31 5.73 1.66 8.65
C SER A 31 5.94 1.36 7.18
N VAL A 32 7.15 1.58 6.70
CA VAL A 32 7.50 1.29 5.32
C VAL A 32 7.21 -0.16 5.01
N GLY A 33 7.65 -1.07 5.87
CA GLY A 33 7.43 -2.49 5.63
C GLY A 33 5.96 -2.84 5.57
N ASP A 34 5.17 -2.22 6.44
CA ASP A 34 3.75 -2.50 6.46
C ASP A 34 3.10 -2.02 5.17
N LEU A 35 3.50 -0.85 4.68
CA LEU A 35 2.91 -0.34 3.45
C LEU A 35 3.25 -1.21 2.26
N LEU A 36 4.47 -1.65 2.20
CA LEU A 36 4.89 -2.50 1.10
C LEU A 36 4.18 -3.84 1.13
N ASP A 37 4.04 -4.39 2.33
CA ASP A 37 3.38 -5.68 2.48
C ASP A 37 1.91 -5.55 2.11
N MET A 38 1.25 -4.49 2.54
CA MET A 38 -0.14 -4.29 2.23
C MET A 38 -0.32 -4.14 0.73
N ASP A 39 0.54 -3.37 0.09
CA ASP A 39 0.45 -3.17 -1.33
C ASP A 39 0.62 -4.50 -2.07
N TYR A 40 1.58 -5.30 -1.65
CA TYR A 40 1.82 -6.58 -2.28
C TYR A 40 0.58 -7.47 -2.11
N PHE A 41 0.01 -7.48 -0.93
CA PHE A 41 -1.13 -8.33 -0.66
C PHE A 41 -2.34 -7.88 -1.49
N LEU A 42 -2.58 -6.57 -1.59
CA LEU A 42 -3.74 -6.10 -2.30
C LEU A 42 -3.61 -6.26 -3.82
N ASN A 43 -2.40 -6.28 -4.31
CA ASN A 43 -2.19 -6.43 -5.74
C ASN A 43 -1.82 -7.84 -6.15
N ASP A 44 -1.87 -8.74 -5.23
CA ASP A 44 -1.49 -10.11 -5.53
C ASP A 44 -2.34 -10.69 -6.61
N GLU A 45 -3.58 -10.37 -6.63
CA GLU A 45 -4.45 -10.97 -7.59
C GLU A 45 -4.22 -10.48 -8.97
N ASP A 46 -3.75 -9.27 -9.12
CA ASP A 46 -3.54 -8.76 -10.41
C ASP A 46 -2.52 -9.46 -11.19
N GLU A 47 -1.61 -10.08 -10.56
CA GLU A 47 -0.59 -10.71 -11.28
C GLU A 47 -1.01 -11.82 -12.07
N ASP A 48 -2.00 -12.45 -11.68
CA ASP A 48 -2.42 -13.61 -12.35
C ASP A 48 -2.86 -13.32 -13.68
N ASP A 49 -3.30 -12.20 -13.93
CA ASP A 49 -3.81 -11.95 -15.11
C ASP A 49 -2.92 -11.86 -16.17
N VAL A 50 -1.75 -11.72 -15.89
CA VAL A 50 -0.81 -11.63 -16.85
C VAL A 50 -0.76 -12.66 -17.76
N GLY A 51 -1.06 -13.68 -17.41
CA GLY A 51 -0.92 -14.82 -18.27
C GLY A 51 -1.40 -14.59 -19.62
#